data_99dd5826d7f0c8a1a0c9312b46500ca9
#
_entry.id   99dd5826d7f0c8a1a0c9312b46500ca9
#
_cell.length_a   1.000
_cell.length_b   1.000
_cell.length_c   1.000
_cell.angle_alpha   90.00
_cell.angle_beta   90.00
_cell.angle_gamma   90.00
#
_symmetry.space_group_name_H-M   'P 1'
#
loop_
_entity.id
_entity.type
_entity.pdbx_description
1 polymer ?
#
loop_
_entity_poly.entity_id
_entity_poly.type
_entity_poly.pdbx_seq_one_letter_code
_entity_poly.pdbx_strand_id
1 'polypeptide(L)'
;AGYTQDTMAQTIGLSKKTLVQIEKERVLPNWTTCVSICALFRDSDVLNSTFGCDPLEMVQTISRNHCAYPNHSTTSDIYWNTIDSRNGFILQSNKVSDIYRVLNNETQPIFGTSKLREAETYFGRISKEELMHV
;
A
#
# COMPACT_ATOMS: atom_id res chain seq x y z
N ALA A 1 -20.96 -3.18 7.36
CA ALA A 1 -20.37 -2.70 8.61
C ALA A 1 -21.35 -1.89 9.47
N GLY A 2 -22.63 -1.86 9.15
CA GLY A 2 -23.64 -1.20 9.99
C GLY A 2 -23.64 0.33 9.92
N TYR A 3 -22.91 0.91 8.98
CA TYR A 3 -22.90 2.36 8.80
C TYR A 3 -23.96 2.79 7.81
N THR A 4 -24.71 3.85 8.17
CA THR A 4 -25.55 4.55 7.20
C THR A 4 -24.67 5.51 6.40
N GLN A 5 -25.20 6.07 5.30
CA GLN A 5 -24.46 7.07 4.54
C GLN A 5 -24.12 8.29 5.40
N ASP A 6 -25.04 8.70 6.29
CA ASP A 6 -24.81 9.84 7.18
C ASP A 6 -23.69 9.55 8.19
N THR A 7 -23.73 8.40 8.85
CA THR A 7 -22.71 8.01 9.84
C THR A 7 -21.35 7.75 9.19
N MET A 8 -21.33 7.17 8.00
CA MET A 8 -20.09 6.93 7.25
C MET A 8 -19.44 8.26 6.84
N ALA A 9 -20.24 9.18 6.31
CA ALA A 9 -19.73 10.50 5.90
C ALA A 9 -19.16 11.25 7.10
N GLN A 10 -19.84 11.21 8.23
CA GLN A 10 -19.37 11.83 9.47
C GLN A 10 -18.06 11.21 9.95
N THR A 11 -17.97 9.89 9.91
CA THR A 11 -16.79 9.15 10.36
C THR A 11 -15.56 9.47 9.51
N ILE A 12 -15.74 9.57 8.20
CA ILE A 12 -14.64 9.85 7.26
C ILE A 12 -14.33 11.34 7.18
N GLY A 13 -15.27 12.21 7.58
CA GLY A 13 -15.10 13.66 7.50
C GLY A 13 -15.52 14.25 6.16
N LEU A 14 -16.46 13.61 5.47
CA LEU A 14 -17.01 14.08 4.20
C LEU A 14 -18.44 14.57 4.37
N SER A 15 -18.89 15.39 3.41
CA SER A 15 -20.32 15.66 3.29
C SER A 15 -21.03 14.42 2.74
N LYS A 16 -22.29 14.24 3.07
CA LYS A 16 -23.10 13.14 2.54
C LYS A 16 -23.14 13.17 1.00
N LYS A 17 -23.25 14.37 0.44
CA LYS A 17 -23.27 14.57 -1.02
C LYS A 17 -21.98 14.02 -1.66
N THR A 18 -20.83 14.37 -1.10
CA THR A 18 -19.53 13.89 -1.60
C THR A 18 -19.43 12.37 -1.48
N LEU A 19 -19.83 11.79 -0.35
CA LEU A 19 -19.82 10.36 -0.15
C LEU A 19 -20.68 9.64 -1.20
N VAL A 20 -21.89 10.14 -1.46
CA VAL A 20 -22.79 9.56 -2.46
C VAL A 20 -22.15 9.59 -3.85
N GLN A 21 -21.48 10.69 -4.21
CA GLN A 21 -20.79 10.81 -5.50
C GLN A 21 -19.66 9.78 -5.63
N ILE A 22 -18.92 9.52 -4.56
CA ILE A 22 -17.86 8.51 -4.53
C ILE A 22 -18.46 7.11 -4.68
N GLU A 23 -19.52 6.80 -3.93
CA GLU A 23 -20.18 5.49 -3.98
C GLU A 23 -20.76 5.18 -5.37
N LYS A 24 -21.21 6.21 -6.08
CA LYS A 24 -21.73 6.09 -7.44
C LYS A 24 -20.64 6.12 -8.52
N GLU A 25 -19.37 6.11 -8.11
CA GLU A 25 -18.23 6.13 -9.00
C GLU A 25 -18.17 7.35 -9.93
N ARG A 26 -18.80 8.46 -9.53
CA ARG A 26 -18.77 9.72 -10.29
C ARG A 26 -17.57 10.57 -9.98
N VAL A 27 -17.01 10.42 -8.77
CA VAL A 27 -15.86 11.17 -8.28
C VAL A 27 -14.94 10.18 -7.57
N LEU A 28 -13.63 10.28 -7.81
CA LEU A 28 -12.65 9.49 -7.07
C LEU A 28 -12.35 10.17 -5.74
N PRO A 29 -12.20 9.39 -4.64
CA PRO A 29 -11.77 9.96 -3.37
C PRO A 29 -10.35 10.50 -3.49
N ASN A 30 -10.06 11.62 -2.80
CA ASN A 30 -8.71 12.14 -2.78
C ASN A 30 -7.82 11.29 -1.85
N TRP A 31 -6.51 11.57 -1.87
CA TRP A 31 -5.54 10.83 -1.07
C TRP A 31 -5.87 10.83 0.43
N THR A 32 -6.22 11.99 0.98
CA THR A 32 -6.56 12.13 2.39
C THR A 32 -7.75 11.25 2.78
N THR A 33 -8.78 11.22 1.94
CA THR A 33 -9.96 10.36 2.15
C THR A 33 -9.58 8.89 2.11
N CYS A 34 -8.74 8.49 1.16
CA CYS A 34 -8.26 7.10 1.06
C CYS A 34 -7.48 6.70 2.30
N VAL A 35 -6.59 7.56 2.79
CA VAL A 35 -5.82 7.31 4.01
C VAL A 35 -6.75 7.16 5.22
N SER A 36 -7.75 8.04 5.33
CA SER A 36 -8.72 7.97 6.43
C SER A 36 -9.50 6.66 6.43
N ILE A 37 -9.97 6.21 5.26
CA ILE A 37 -10.70 4.94 5.13
C ILE A 37 -9.78 3.77 5.53
N CYS A 38 -8.56 3.75 5.03
CA CYS A 38 -7.62 2.67 5.33
C CYS A 38 -7.25 2.64 6.80
N ALA A 39 -7.09 3.78 7.45
CA ALA A 39 -6.75 3.86 8.86
C ALA A 39 -7.93 3.46 9.76
N LEU A 40 -9.13 3.95 9.45
CA LEU A 40 -10.32 3.71 10.29
C LEU A 40 -10.87 2.30 10.11
N PHE A 41 -10.73 1.72 8.93
CA PHE A 41 -11.31 0.41 8.60
C PHE A 41 -10.24 -0.63 8.23
N ARG A 42 -9.05 -0.54 8.83
CA ARG A 42 -7.95 -1.46 8.52
C ARG A 42 -8.30 -2.92 8.79
N ASP A 43 -9.27 -3.20 9.67
CA ASP A 43 -9.72 -4.55 10.01
C ASP A 43 -10.83 -5.06 9.07
N SER A 44 -11.23 -4.27 8.08
CA SER A 44 -12.28 -4.66 7.13
C SER A 44 -11.81 -5.79 6.23
N ASP A 45 -12.56 -6.88 6.21
CA ASP A 45 -12.28 -8.02 5.32
C ASP A 45 -12.38 -7.60 3.85
N VAL A 46 -13.30 -6.69 3.54
CA VAL A 46 -13.48 -6.18 2.17
C VAL A 46 -12.23 -5.44 1.71
N LEU A 47 -11.71 -4.54 2.53
CA LEU A 47 -10.49 -3.79 2.19
C LEU A 47 -9.27 -4.69 2.13
N ASN A 48 -9.12 -5.61 3.08
CA ASN A 48 -8.00 -6.56 3.06
C ASN A 48 -8.03 -7.43 1.80
N SER A 49 -9.19 -7.90 1.40
CA SER A 49 -9.35 -8.69 0.18
C SER A 49 -9.12 -7.87 -1.08
N THR A 50 -9.54 -6.59 -1.08
CA THR A 50 -9.41 -5.70 -2.23
C THR A 50 -7.96 -5.31 -2.48
N PHE A 51 -7.19 -5.01 -1.42
CA PHE A 51 -5.80 -4.59 -1.55
C PHE A 51 -4.80 -5.76 -1.53
N GLY A 52 -5.22 -6.91 -1.04
CA GLY A 52 -4.33 -8.05 -0.86
C GLY A 52 -3.37 -7.90 0.32
N CYS A 53 -3.62 -6.95 1.23
CA CYS A 53 -2.82 -6.72 2.43
C CYS A 53 -3.58 -5.80 3.38
N ASP A 54 -2.99 -5.55 4.56
CA ASP A 54 -3.50 -4.56 5.50
C ASP A 54 -3.62 -3.20 4.79
N PRO A 55 -4.82 -2.58 4.78
CA PRO A 55 -5.03 -1.29 4.10
C PRO A 55 -4.07 -0.20 4.56
N LEU A 56 -3.79 -0.12 5.86
CA LEU A 56 -2.88 0.88 6.40
C LEU A 56 -1.45 0.64 5.93
N GLU A 57 -1.02 -0.60 5.88
CA GLU A 57 0.29 -0.98 5.34
C GLU A 57 0.42 -0.59 3.87
N MET A 58 -0.65 -0.76 3.09
CA MET A 58 -0.68 -0.37 1.68
C MET A 58 -0.40 1.12 1.51
N VAL A 59 -1.14 1.98 2.23
CA VAL A 59 -0.96 3.44 2.10
C VAL A 59 0.39 3.89 2.67
N GLN A 60 0.88 3.25 3.72
CA GLN A 60 2.21 3.55 4.27
C GLN A 60 3.30 3.21 3.25
N THR A 61 3.22 2.06 2.60
CA THR A 61 4.19 1.63 1.60
C THR A 61 4.22 2.59 0.42
N ILE A 62 3.05 2.99 -0.08
CA ILE A 62 2.95 3.95 -1.20
C ILE A 62 3.51 5.32 -0.78
N SER A 63 3.17 5.81 0.41
CA SER A 63 3.60 7.12 0.88
C SER A 63 5.11 7.19 1.13
N ARG A 64 5.76 6.05 1.37
CA ARG A 64 7.18 5.97 1.72
C ARG A 64 8.08 5.68 0.52
N ASN A 65 7.59 5.82 -0.69
CA ASN A 65 8.39 5.49 -1.87
C ASN A 65 9.64 6.37 -2.03
N HIS A 66 9.72 7.51 -1.33
CA HIS A 66 10.88 8.41 -1.33
C HIS A 66 11.68 8.36 -0.03
N CYS A 67 11.21 7.60 0.97
CA CYS A 67 11.82 7.55 2.30
C CYS A 67 11.84 6.12 2.81
N ALA A 68 12.99 5.69 3.32
CA ALA A 68 13.09 4.39 3.97
C ALA A 68 12.77 4.55 5.46
N TYR A 69 11.62 4.05 5.87
CA TYR A 69 11.23 4.03 7.28
C TYR A 69 11.21 2.60 7.80
N PRO A 70 11.67 2.36 9.03
CA PRO A 70 11.45 1.08 9.67
C PRO A 70 9.95 0.84 9.81
N ASN A 71 9.47 -0.26 9.30
CA ASN A 71 8.08 -0.65 9.44
C ASN A 71 8.02 -1.96 10.22
N HIS A 72 7.37 -1.93 11.37
CA HIS A 72 7.26 -3.10 12.25
C HIS A 72 6.04 -3.96 11.96
N SER A 73 5.23 -3.62 10.95
CA SER A 73 4.09 -4.44 10.59
C SER A 73 4.55 -5.75 9.98
N THR A 74 3.94 -6.86 10.42
CA THR A 74 4.17 -8.16 9.82
C THR A 74 3.36 -8.24 8.53
N THR A 75 4.07 -8.37 7.40
CA THR A 75 3.41 -8.53 6.11
C THR A 75 2.98 -9.97 5.94
N SER A 76 1.77 -10.18 5.45
CA SER A 76 1.31 -11.53 5.12
C SER A 76 1.86 -11.95 3.76
N ASP A 77 2.71 -12.96 3.73
CA ASP A 77 3.28 -13.49 2.49
C ASP A 77 2.25 -14.16 1.58
N ILE A 78 1.04 -14.36 2.08
CA ILE A 78 -0.05 -14.97 1.30
C ILE A 78 -0.38 -14.15 0.04
N TYR A 79 -0.29 -12.83 0.14
CA TYR A 79 -0.69 -11.91 -0.94
C TYR A 79 0.45 -11.44 -1.82
N TRP A 80 1.69 -11.86 -1.55
CA TRP A 80 2.85 -11.34 -2.25
C TRP A 80 3.64 -12.44 -2.95
N ASN A 81 4.02 -12.18 -4.20
CA ASN A 81 4.90 -13.03 -4.98
C ASN A 81 6.27 -12.38 -5.07
N THR A 82 7.32 -13.12 -4.77
CA THR A 82 8.68 -12.64 -4.97
C THR A 82 9.03 -12.73 -6.47
N ILE A 83 9.39 -11.58 -7.06
CA ILE A 83 9.81 -11.52 -8.46
C ILE A 83 11.32 -11.75 -8.57
N ASP A 84 12.11 -11.12 -7.69
CA ASP A 84 13.57 -11.20 -7.70
C ASP A 84 14.11 -10.90 -6.31
N SER A 85 15.32 -11.41 -6.05
CA SER A 85 16.00 -11.21 -4.78
C SER A 85 17.49 -11.04 -5.07
N ARG A 86 18.08 -9.93 -4.57
CA ARG A 86 19.51 -9.63 -4.75
C ARG A 86 20.05 -8.94 -3.50
N ASN A 87 21.16 -9.46 -2.98
CA ASN A 87 21.87 -8.84 -1.86
C ASN A 87 20.98 -8.56 -0.64
N GLY A 88 20.00 -9.42 -0.39
CA GLY A 88 19.08 -9.28 0.71
C GLY A 88 17.87 -8.40 0.42
N PHE A 89 17.87 -7.67 -0.70
CA PHE A 89 16.70 -6.93 -1.16
C PHE A 89 15.77 -7.83 -1.95
N ILE A 90 14.47 -7.62 -1.80
CA ILE A 90 13.45 -8.46 -2.43
C ILE A 90 12.46 -7.57 -3.17
N LEU A 91 12.24 -7.88 -4.44
CA LEU A 91 11.21 -7.24 -5.26
C LEU A 91 9.99 -8.15 -5.30
N GLN A 92 8.83 -7.62 -4.94
CA GLN A 92 7.59 -8.39 -4.87
C GLN A 92 6.45 -7.72 -5.63
N SER A 93 5.54 -8.55 -6.14
CA SER A 93 4.26 -8.09 -6.69
C SER A 93 3.12 -8.60 -5.80
N ASN A 94 2.05 -7.80 -5.69
CA ASN A 94 0.86 -8.23 -4.96
C ASN A 94 -0.01 -9.08 -5.88
N LYS A 95 -0.57 -10.18 -5.33
CA LYS A 95 -1.39 -11.13 -6.10
C LYS A 95 -2.77 -10.59 -6.43
N VAL A 96 -3.25 -9.59 -5.70
CA VAL A 96 -4.61 -9.08 -5.80
C VAL A 96 -4.65 -7.69 -6.43
N SER A 97 -3.77 -6.79 -5.99
CA SER A 97 -3.68 -5.42 -6.51
C SER A 97 -2.46 -5.26 -7.40
N ASP A 98 -2.48 -4.25 -8.29
CA ASP A 98 -1.37 -3.98 -9.20
C ASP A 98 -0.31 -3.13 -8.50
N ILE A 99 0.20 -3.60 -7.37
CA ILE A 99 1.21 -2.91 -6.56
C ILE A 99 2.46 -3.76 -6.48
N TYR A 100 3.60 -3.09 -6.61
CA TYR A 100 4.93 -3.69 -6.45
C TYR A 100 5.62 -3.05 -5.26
N ARG A 101 6.41 -3.84 -4.55
CA ARG A 101 7.19 -3.31 -3.42
C ARG A 101 8.59 -3.89 -3.40
N VAL A 102 9.49 -3.17 -2.73
CA VAL A 102 10.85 -3.64 -2.47
C VAL A 102 11.02 -3.72 -0.95
N LEU A 103 11.52 -4.87 -0.49
CA LEU A 103 11.85 -5.11 0.92
C LEU A 103 13.36 -4.98 1.10
N ASN A 104 13.78 -4.50 2.28
CA ASN A 104 15.20 -4.46 2.65
C ASN A 104 15.66 -5.80 3.25
N ASN A 105 16.90 -5.83 3.74
CA ASN A 105 17.49 -7.03 4.34
C ASN A 105 16.75 -7.53 5.58
N GLU A 106 15.99 -6.66 6.23
CA GLU A 106 15.19 -6.99 7.41
C GLU A 106 13.73 -7.29 7.05
N THR A 107 13.45 -7.51 5.76
CA THR A 107 12.11 -7.77 5.21
C THR A 107 11.11 -6.64 5.49
N GLN A 108 11.61 -5.41 5.55
CA GLN A 108 10.78 -4.22 5.74
C GLN A 108 10.51 -3.54 4.40
N PRO A 109 9.26 -3.13 4.11
CA PRO A 109 8.97 -2.40 2.88
C PRO A 109 9.65 -1.03 2.87
N ILE A 110 10.42 -0.75 1.82
CA ILE A 110 11.12 0.52 1.66
C ILE A 110 10.68 1.31 0.42
N PHE A 111 9.93 0.68 -0.47
CA PHE A 111 9.46 1.31 -1.70
C PHE A 111 8.17 0.63 -2.16
N GLY A 112 7.24 1.42 -2.68
CA GLY A 112 5.99 0.89 -3.24
C GLY A 112 5.55 1.72 -4.44
N THR A 113 5.06 1.05 -5.48
CA THR A 113 4.60 1.70 -6.71
C THR A 113 3.61 0.80 -7.44
N SER A 114 2.76 1.40 -8.27
CA SER A 114 1.88 0.65 -9.16
C SER A 114 2.51 0.35 -10.51
N LYS A 115 3.75 0.80 -10.75
CA LYS A 115 4.43 0.64 -12.03
C LYS A 115 5.62 -0.31 -11.89
N LEU A 116 5.56 -1.44 -12.59
CA LEU A 116 6.63 -2.44 -12.55
C LEU A 116 7.99 -1.85 -12.93
N ARG A 117 8.03 -0.99 -13.96
CA ARG A 117 9.27 -0.39 -14.42
C ARG A 117 9.95 0.45 -13.33
N GLU A 118 9.16 1.22 -12.57
CA GLU A 118 9.69 1.99 -11.44
C GLU A 118 10.25 1.08 -10.35
N ALA A 119 9.54 -0.01 -10.05
CA ALA A 119 9.97 -0.97 -9.06
C ALA A 119 11.28 -1.64 -9.48
N GLU A 120 11.39 -2.06 -10.74
CA GLU A 120 12.60 -2.69 -11.27
C GLU A 120 13.78 -1.72 -11.27
N THR A 121 13.55 -0.47 -11.62
CA THR A 121 14.60 0.56 -11.63
C THR A 121 15.11 0.81 -10.21
N TYR A 122 14.22 0.97 -9.26
CA TYR A 122 14.59 1.18 -7.85
C TYR A 122 15.32 -0.04 -7.30
N PHE A 123 14.80 -1.23 -7.52
CA PHE A 123 15.40 -2.48 -7.05
C PHE A 123 16.80 -2.69 -7.62
N GLY A 124 16.98 -2.45 -8.92
CA GLY A 124 18.28 -2.57 -9.56
C GLY A 124 19.30 -1.60 -8.99
N ARG A 125 18.89 -0.36 -8.72
CA ARG A 125 19.76 0.66 -8.15
C ARG A 125 20.15 0.32 -6.71
N ILE A 126 19.18 0.05 -5.85
CA ILE A 126 19.45 -0.19 -4.42
C ILE A 126 20.27 -1.47 -4.20
N SER A 127 20.03 -2.50 -4.97
CA SER A 127 20.77 -3.76 -4.85
C SER A 127 22.23 -3.63 -5.34
N LYS A 128 22.49 -2.74 -6.30
CA LYS A 128 23.85 -2.45 -6.75
C LYS A 128 24.62 -1.58 -5.78
N GLU A 129 23.95 -0.59 -5.17
CA GLU A 129 24.58 0.30 -4.20
C GLU A 129 25.14 -0.47 -3.01
N GLU A 130 24.42 -1.49 -2.53
CA GLU A 130 24.90 -2.37 -1.47
C GLU A 130 26.17 -3.12 -1.86
N LEU A 131 26.28 -3.54 -3.12
CA LEU A 131 27.50 -4.21 -3.61
C LEU A 131 28.69 -3.27 -3.63
N MET A 132 28.48 -1.98 -3.87
CA MET A 132 29.56 -1.00 -3.98
C MET A 132 30.08 -0.52 -2.63
N HIS A 133 29.39 -0.80 -1.54
CA HIS A 133 29.75 -0.40 -0.18
C HIS A 133 30.36 -1.53 0.66
N VAL A 134 30.63 -2.63 0.05
CA VAL A 134 31.25 -3.78 0.75
C VAL A 134 32.77 -3.63 0.83
#